data_112e788fe1bf30695df862b7bf286104
#
_entry.id   112e788fe1bf30695df862b7bf286104
#
_cell.length_a   1.000
_cell.length_b   1.000
_cell.length_c   1.000
_cell.angle_alpha   90.00
_cell.angle_beta   90.00
_cell.angle_gamma   90.00
#
_symmetry.space_group_name_H-M   'P 1'
#
loop_
_entity.id
_entity.type
_entity.pdbx_description
1 polymer ?
#
loop_
_entity_poly.entity_id
_entity_poly.type
_entity_poly.pdbx_seq_one_letter_code
_entity_poly.pdbx_strand_id
1 'polypeptide(L)'
;MRTYEFSLNGAHLTALPSGALWWAQTGILCVSDLHFGKSQRIARRGGSMLPPYDNRETLARLEADILTRNPQTIVCLGDSFDDLAAAEELDPSDERWLTCLMAGRKWIWIEGNHDPGPVGIGGTHLQQLKSGPLVFRHIADPDATGEVSGHFHPKTSVTVKGRTVS
;
A
#
# COMPACT_ATOMS: atom_id res chain seq x y z
N MET A 1 -12.22 9.47 -12.39
CA MET A 1 -12.66 9.40 -10.98
C MET A 1 -12.20 10.64 -10.23
N ARG A 2 -12.95 11.06 -9.20
CA ARG A 2 -12.62 12.29 -8.46
C ARG A 2 -11.78 11.97 -7.22
N THR A 3 -10.82 12.83 -6.91
CA THR A 3 -10.10 12.84 -5.62
C THR A 3 -11.01 13.38 -4.53
N TYR A 4 -10.75 13.02 -3.28
CA TYR A 4 -11.46 13.55 -2.12
C TYR A 4 -10.46 14.15 -1.14
N GLU A 5 -10.65 15.44 -0.81
CA GLU A 5 -9.79 16.17 0.11
C GLU A 5 -10.43 16.22 1.51
N PHE A 6 -9.62 16.03 2.53
CA PHE A 6 -10.06 16.06 3.93
C PHE A 6 -8.90 16.44 4.85
N SER A 7 -9.23 16.73 6.10
CA SER A 7 -8.25 17.03 7.13
C SER A 7 -8.27 15.96 8.22
N LEU A 8 -7.09 15.50 8.64
CA LEU A 8 -6.89 14.57 9.74
C LEU A 8 -5.83 15.16 10.68
N ASN A 9 -6.21 15.43 11.91
CA ASN A 9 -5.31 15.98 12.96
C ASN A 9 -4.48 17.19 12.49
N GLY A 10 -5.07 18.07 11.65
CA GLY A 10 -4.42 19.25 11.09
C GLY A 10 -3.62 19.02 9.79
N ALA A 11 -3.43 17.78 9.35
CA ALA A 11 -2.87 17.48 8.04
C ALA A 11 -3.95 17.51 6.95
N HIS A 12 -3.67 18.16 5.82
CA HIS A 12 -4.55 18.17 4.65
C HIS A 12 -4.18 17.03 3.71
N LEU A 13 -5.09 16.11 3.53
CA LEU A 13 -4.88 14.84 2.81
C LEU A 13 -5.82 14.74 1.62
N THR A 14 -5.39 13.99 0.62
CA THR A 14 -6.18 13.69 -0.59
C THR A 14 -6.28 12.18 -0.78
N ALA A 15 -7.49 11.62 -0.69
CA ALA A 15 -7.75 10.25 -1.10
C ALA A 15 -7.79 10.18 -2.63
N LEU A 16 -6.99 9.28 -3.20
CA LEU A 16 -6.89 9.08 -4.65
C LEU A 16 -7.86 7.98 -5.11
N PRO A 17 -8.30 8.01 -6.36
CA PRO A 17 -9.18 6.97 -6.92
C PRO A 17 -8.56 5.58 -6.95
N SER A 18 -7.23 5.49 -6.91
CA SER A 18 -6.46 4.26 -6.80
C SER A 18 -6.58 3.55 -5.45
N GLY A 19 -7.05 4.27 -4.42
CA GLY A 19 -7.02 3.87 -3.02
C GLY A 19 -5.82 4.40 -2.24
N ALA A 20 -4.86 5.06 -2.90
CA ALA A 20 -3.73 5.69 -2.24
C ALA A 20 -4.14 6.98 -1.51
N LEU A 21 -3.34 7.36 -0.52
CA LEU A 21 -3.48 8.61 0.23
C LEU A 21 -2.30 9.53 -0.10
N TRP A 22 -2.59 10.73 -0.56
CA TRP A 22 -1.59 11.74 -0.90
C TRP A 22 -1.54 12.86 0.15
N TRP A 23 -0.34 13.15 0.64
CA TRP A 23 -0.07 14.28 1.53
C TRP A 23 0.91 15.25 0.86
N ALA A 24 0.36 16.24 0.18
CA ALA A 24 1.12 17.16 -0.67
C ALA A 24 2.18 17.98 0.09
N GLN A 25 1.86 18.44 1.32
CA GLN A 25 2.77 19.27 2.12
C GLN A 25 4.09 18.59 2.46
N THR A 26 4.09 17.27 2.58
CA THR A 26 5.28 16.47 2.93
C THR A 26 5.82 15.64 1.78
N GLY A 27 5.10 15.61 0.64
CA GLY A 27 5.44 14.77 -0.49
C GLY A 27 5.31 13.28 -0.20
N ILE A 28 4.42 12.88 0.73
CA ILE A 28 4.18 11.49 1.09
C ILE A 28 3.02 10.92 0.26
N LEU A 29 3.26 9.81 -0.42
CA LEU A 29 2.24 8.92 -0.98
C LEU A 29 2.16 7.68 -0.10
N CYS A 30 0.98 7.39 0.45
CA CYS A 30 0.75 6.25 1.31
C CYS A 30 -0.17 5.24 0.62
N VAL A 31 0.24 3.98 0.64
CA VAL A 31 -0.51 2.82 0.11
C VAL A 31 -0.56 1.71 1.15
N SER A 32 -1.49 0.78 1.01
CA SER A 32 -1.69 -0.32 1.97
C SER A 32 -2.04 -1.61 1.26
N ASP A 33 -1.70 -2.72 1.91
CA ASP A 33 -2.20 -4.05 1.55
C ASP A 33 -1.99 -4.39 0.06
N LEU A 34 -0.77 -4.19 -0.43
CA LEU A 34 -0.41 -4.43 -1.83
C LEU A 34 -0.44 -5.92 -2.18
N HIS A 35 -0.15 -6.79 -1.21
CA HIS A 35 -0.19 -8.25 -1.31
C HIS A 35 0.52 -8.82 -2.54
N PHE A 36 1.72 -8.32 -2.84
CA PHE A 36 2.56 -8.90 -3.88
C PHE A 36 2.81 -10.39 -3.62
N GLY A 37 2.75 -11.21 -4.66
CA GLY A 37 3.01 -12.64 -4.57
C GLY A 37 1.84 -13.49 -4.10
N LYS A 38 0.63 -12.95 -4.03
CA LYS A 38 -0.58 -13.68 -3.63
C LYS A 38 -0.83 -14.93 -4.48
N SER A 39 -0.64 -14.85 -5.80
CA SER A 39 -0.79 -15.97 -6.72
C SER A 39 0.18 -17.10 -6.41
N GLN A 40 1.43 -16.78 -6.11
CA GLN A 40 2.48 -17.72 -5.73
C GLN A 40 2.14 -18.43 -4.41
N ARG A 41 1.64 -17.70 -3.40
CA ARG A 41 1.21 -18.30 -2.14
C ARG A 41 0.04 -19.28 -2.33
N ILE A 42 -0.95 -18.91 -3.15
CA ILE A 42 -2.09 -19.79 -3.44
C ILE A 42 -1.60 -21.08 -4.12
N ALA A 43 -0.69 -20.97 -5.09
CA ALA A 43 -0.09 -22.13 -5.75
C ALA A 43 0.69 -23.03 -4.78
N ARG A 44 1.51 -22.45 -3.88
CA ARG A 44 2.25 -23.21 -2.84
C ARG A 44 1.33 -23.97 -1.88
N ARG A 45 0.15 -23.46 -1.61
CA ARG A 45 -0.86 -24.11 -0.73
C ARG A 45 -1.77 -25.11 -1.46
N GLY A 46 -1.40 -25.51 -2.68
CA GLY A 46 -2.15 -26.52 -3.47
C GLY A 46 -3.38 -25.96 -4.19
N GLY A 47 -3.51 -24.64 -4.30
CA GLY A 47 -4.51 -23.99 -5.12
C GLY A 47 -4.08 -23.89 -6.59
N SER A 48 -5.00 -23.53 -7.46
CA SER A 48 -4.68 -23.22 -8.86
C SER A 48 -3.86 -21.94 -8.93
N MET A 49 -2.82 -21.94 -9.78
CA MET A 49 -2.05 -20.73 -10.06
C MET A 49 -2.98 -19.71 -10.72
N LEU A 50 -3.23 -18.58 -10.03
CA LEU A 50 -3.91 -17.45 -10.63
C LEU A 50 -2.95 -16.76 -11.62
N PRO A 51 -3.47 -16.16 -12.70
CA PRO A 51 -2.62 -15.39 -13.60
C PRO A 51 -1.86 -14.28 -12.83
N PRO A 52 -0.61 -13.96 -13.21
CA PRO A 52 0.24 -12.97 -12.51
C PRO A 52 -0.21 -11.51 -12.72
N TYR A 53 -1.43 -11.31 -13.15
CA TYR A 53 -1.97 -9.98 -13.47
C TYR A 53 -2.17 -9.09 -12.24
N ASP A 54 -2.38 -9.67 -11.05
CA ASP A 54 -2.62 -8.90 -9.82
C ASP A 54 -1.42 -8.02 -9.45
N ASN A 55 -0.20 -8.55 -9.51
CA ASN A 55 1.01 -7.78 -9.23
C ASN A 55 1.19 -6.63 -10.23
N ARG A 56 1.01 -6.91 -11.51
CA ARG A 56 1.19 -5.92 -12.59
C ARG A 56 0.15 -4.82 -12.54
N GLU A 57 -1.10 -5.15 -12.20
CA GLU A 57 -2.14 -4.15 -12.03
C GLU A 57 -1.84 -3.25 -10.82
N THR A 58 -1.39 -3.84 -9.71
CA THR A 58 -0.96 -3.09 -8.52
C THR A 58 0.20 -2.16 -8.83
N LEU A 59 1.24 -2.66 -9.51
CA LEU A 59 2.40 -1.86 -9.93
C LEU A 59 2.01 -0.74 -10.89
N ALA A 60 1.14 -1.01 -11.86
CA ALA A 60 0.68 0.01 -12.82
C ALA A 60 -0.11 1.14 -12.15
N ARG A 61 -0.97 0.81 -11.18
CA ARG A 61 -1.69 1.83 -10.39
C ARG A 61 -0.74 2.67 -9.56
N LEU A 62 0.22 2.03 -8.90
CA LEU A 62 1.24 2.69 -8.09
C LEU A 62 2.11 3.61 -8.95
N GLU A 63 2.56 3.14 -10.12
CA GLU A 63 3.31 3.95 -11.08
C GLU A 63 2.53 5.18 -11.54
N ALA A 64 1.25 5.02 -11.87
CA ALA A 64 0.40 6.13 -12.30
C ALA A 64 0.29 7.24 -11.23
N ASP A 65 0.14 6.85 -9.96
CA ASP A 65 0.13 7.80 -8.85
C ASP A 65 1.49 8.47 -8.65
N ILE A 66 2.58 7.69 -8.72
CA ILE A 66 3.95 8.19 -8.60
C ILE A 66 4.27 9.21 -9.72
N LEU A 67 3.93 8.89 -10.95
CA LEU A 67 4.16 9.79 -12.10
C LEU A 67 3.33 11.08 -11.98
N THR A 68 2.10 10.97 -11.48
CA THR A 68 1.18 12.12 -11.37
C THR A 68 1.53 13.02 -10.20
N ARG A 69 1.94 12.47 -9.06
CA ARG A 69 2.16 13.21 -7.80
C ARG A 69 3.63 13.50 -7.52
N ASN A 70 4.54 12.76 -8.14
CA ASN A 70 5.99 12.83 -7.94
C ASN A 70 6.38 12.85 -6.44
N PRO A 71 5.98 11.83 -5.66
CA PRO A 71 6.24 11.79 -4.23
C PRO A 71 7.74 11.69 -3.94
N GLN A 72 8.17 12.31 -2.85
CA GLN A 72 9.53 12.16 -2.31
C GLN A 72 9.63 10.91 -1.43
N THR A 73 8.53 10.58 -0.76
CA THR A 73 8.46 9.44 0.15
C THR A 73 7.23 8.59 -0.17
N ILE A 74 7.42 7.28 -0.22
CA ILE A 74 6.34 6.31 -0.32
C ILE A 74 6.29 5.51 0.98
N VAL A 75 5.11 5.40 1.56
CA VAL A 75 4.83 4.63 2.77
C VAL A 75 3.88 3.50 2.42
N CYS A 76 4.34 2.26 2.59
CA CYS A 76 3.53 1.06 2.47
C CYS A 76 3.13 0.60 3.87
N LEU A 77 1.82 0.57 4.18
CA LEU A 77 1.27 0.35 5.53
C LEU A 77 1.19 -1.12 5.95
N GLY A 78 2.15 -1.95 5.53
CA GLY A 78 2.17 -3.38 5.83
C GLY A 78 1.37 -4.22 4.85
N ASP A 79 1.51 -5.53 4.99
CA ASP A 79 0.96 -6.52 4.08
C ASP A 79 1.26 -6.19 2.61
N SER A 80 2.47 -5.66 2.38
CA SER A 80 2.98 -5.34 1.05
C SER A 80 3.27 -6.60 0.25
N PHE A 81 3.71 -7.65 0.95
CA PHE A 81 3.89 -9.00 0.42
C PHE A 81 2.91 -9.95 1.10
N ASP A 82 2.45 -10.94 0.36
CA ASP A 82 1.45 -11.87 0.86
C ASP A 82 2.03 -12.86 1.91
N ASP A 83 3.34 -13.08 1.88
CA ASP A 83 4.19 -13.66 2.92
C ASP A 83 5.67 -13.29 2.65
N LEU A 84 6.58 -13.59 3.58
CA LEU A 84 8.00 -13.28 3.42
C LEU A 84 8.63 -14.00 2.21
N ALA A 85 8.19 -15.22 1.90
CA ALA A 85 8.65 -15.95 0.72
C ALA A 85 8.22 -15.29 -0.59
N ALA A 86 7.08 -14.59 -0.60
CA ALA A 86 6.61 -13.88 -1.79
C ALA A 86 7.55 -12.74 -2.22
N ALA A 87 8.27 -12.14 -1.27
CA ALA A 87 9.27 -11.12 -1.60
C ALA A 87 10.50 -11.70 -2.30
N GLU A 88 10.89 -12.94 -1.94
CA GLU A 88 12.02 -13.64 -2.54
C GLU A 88 11.65 -14.29 -3.88
N GLU A 89 10.38 -14.61 -4.09
CA GLU A 89 9.85 -15.30 -5.26
C GLU A 89 9.14 -14.36 -6.26
N LEU A 90 9.27 -13.04 -6.08
CA LEU A 90 8.68 -12.08 -7.00
C LEU A 90 9.27 -12.30 -8.43
N ASP A 91 8.40 -12.23 -9.44
CA ASP A 91 8.87 -12.33 -10.84
C ASP A 91 9.97 -11.29 -11.11
N PRO A 92 11.09 -11.65 -11.73
CA PRO A 92 12.20 -10.71 -11.96
C PRO A 92 11.83 -9.44 -12.75
N SER A 93 10.76 -9.47 -13.55
CA SER A 93 10.26 -8.29 -14.24
C SER A 93 9.47 -7.37 -13.29
N ASP A 94 8.70 -7.92 -12.39
CA ASP A 94 7.93 -7.18 -11.37
C ASP A 94 8.88 -6.59 -10.33
N GLU A 95 9.90 -7.34 -9.90
CA GLU A 95 10.95 -6.85 -9.00
C GLU A 95 11.71 -5.67 -9.61
N ARG A 96 12.12 -5.77 -10.88
CA ARG A 96 12.77 -4.65 -11.59
C ARG A 96 11.86 -3.44 -11.67
N TRP A 97 10.58 -3.64 -11.99
CA TRP A 97 9.62 -2.54 -12.03
C TRP A 97 9.48 -1.84 -10.69
N LEU A 98 9.29 -2.61 -9.62
CA LEU A 98 9.23 -2.09 -8.26
C LEU A 98 10.51 -1.32 -7.88
N THR A 99 11.68 -1.89 -8.17
CA THR A 99 12.98 -1.26 -7.92
C THR A 99 13.13 0.07 -8.68
N CYS A 100 12.65 0.13 -9.93
CA CYS A 100 12.62 1.38 -10.70
C CYS A 100 11.71 2.44 -10.06
N LEU A 101 10.55 2.04 -9.54
CA LEU A 101 9.65 2.95 -8.83
C LEU A 101 10.26 3.47 -7.52
N MET A 102 11.08 2.65 -6.85
CA MET A 102 11.79 3.02 -5.63
C MET A 102 12.95 4.00 -5.88
N ALA A 103 13.54 3.96 -7.06
CA ALA A 103 14.74 4.72 -7.39
C ALA A 103 14.54 6.23 -7.18
N GLY A 104 15.48 6.85 -6.43
CA GLY A 104 15.46 8.29 -6.13
C GLY A 104 14.41 8.75 -5.12
N ARG A 105 13.72 7.82 -4.46
CA ARG A 105 12.67 8.09 -3.45
C ARG A 105 13.01 7.41 -2.13
N LYS A 106 12.54 8.02 -1.04
CA LYS A 106 12.52 7.35 0.25
C LYS A 106 11.36 6.36 0.27
N TRP A 107 11.67 5.07 0.43
CA TRP A 107 10.66 4.01 0.47
C TRP A 107 10.61 3.38 1.86
N ILE A 108 9.44 3.37 2.46
CA ILE A 108 9.22 2.90 3.82
C ILE A 108 8.23 1.74 3.79
N TRP A 109 8.68 0.60 4.28
CA TRP A 109 7.88 -0.57 4.53
C TRP A 109 7.47 -0.59 6.01
N ILE A 110 6.19 -0.37 6.29
CA ILE A 110 5.64 -0.63 7.63
C ILE A 110 5.40 -2.12 7.73
N GLU A 111 5.85 -2.73 8.81
CA GLU A 111 5.68 -4.16 9.07
C GLU A 111 4.19 -4.51 9.18
N GLY A 112 3.77 -5.55 8.46
CA GLY A 112 2.42 -6.11 8.48
C GLY A 112 2.38 -7.44 9.23
N ASN A 113 1.22 -8.08 9.29
CA ASN A 113 1.10 -9.42 9.86
C ASN A 113 1.47 -10.53 8.86
N HIS A 114 1.46 -10.24 7.58
CA HIS A 114 1.93 -11.14 6.51
C HIS A 114 3.43 -10.97 6.23
N ASP A 115 3.96 -9.77 6.39
CA ASP A 115 5.36 -9.40 6.15
C ASP A 115 5.98 -8.71 7.40
N PRO A 116 6.18 -9.43 8.51
CA PRO A 116 6.60 -8.86 9.80
C PRO A 116 8.10 -8.52 9.88
N GLY A 117 8.82 -8.57 8.78
CA GLY A 117 10.27 -8.36 8.76
C GLY A 117 10.78 -7.74 7.47
N PRO A 118 12.10 -7.46 7.41
CA PRO A 118 12.70 -6.88 6.24
C PRO A 118 12.58 -7.81 5.02
N VAL A 119 12.28 -7.22 3.88
CA VAL A 119 12.29 -7.87 2.58
C VAL A 119 13.56 -7.48 1.82
N GLY A 120 14.10 -8.38 0.99
CA GLY A 120 15.37 -8.21 0.30
C GLY A 120 15.40 -7.14 -0.83
N ILE A 121 14.28 -6.42 -1.05
CA ILE A 121 14.11 -5.50 -2.18
C ILE A 121 14.66 -4.09 -1.90
N GLY A 122 15.14 -3.83 -0.69
CA GLY A 122 15.59 -2.50 -0.27
C GLY A 122 14.49 -1.66 0.39
N GLY A 123 14.77 -0.38 0.63
CA GLY A 123 13.89 0.50 1.43
C GLY A 123 14.20 0.46 2.93
N THR A 124 13.40 1.13 3.71
CA THR A 124 13.52 1.21 5.17
C THR A 124 12.33 0.50 5.81
N HIS A 125 12.60 -0.44 6.73
CA HIS A 125 11.57 -1.19 7.45
C HIS A 125 11.33 -0.57 8.83
N LEU A 126 10.08 -0.31 9.16
CA LEU A 126 9.66 0.29 10.43
C LEU A 126 8.37 -0.37 10.93
N GLN A 127 8.20 -0.47 12.24
CA GLN A 127 6.91 -0.84 12.83
C GLN A 127 5.87 0.27 12.69
N GLN A 128 6.33 1.52 12.75
CA GLN A 128 5.51 2.70 12.53
C GLN A 128 6.38 3.88 12.07
N LEU A 129 5.75 4.81 11.37
CA LEU A 129 6.36 6.09 11.00
C LEU A 129 5.58 7.23 11.63
N LYS A 130 6.27 8.12 12.36
CA LYS A 130 5.72 9.41 12.79
C LYS A 130 6.16 10.50 11.82
N SER A 131 5.21 11.28 11.31
CA SER A 131 5.49 12.43 10.46
C SER A 131 4.54 13.56 10.83
N GLY A 132 5.08 14.63 11.43
CA GLY A 132 4.27 15.74 11.94
C GLY A 132 3.13 15.26 12.85
N PRO A 133 1.87 15.62 12.56
CA PRO A 133 0.72 15.25 13.38
C PRO A 133 0.20 13.83 13.12
N LEU A 134 0.79 13.11 12.17
CA LEU A 134 0.31 11.79 11.76
C LEU A 134 1.24 10.65 12.17
N VAL A 135 0.64 9.51 12.45
CA VAL A 135 1.31 8.22 12.67
C VAL A 135 0.82 7.23 11.63
N PHE A 136 1.75 6.57 10.94
CA PHE A 136 1.48 5.52 9.96
C PHE A 136 1.85 4.17 10.58
N ARG A 137 0.92 3.23 10.61
CA ARG A 137 1.13 1.86 11.13
C ARG A 137 0.22 0.87 10.41
N HIS A 138 0.47 -0.42 10.54
CA HIS A 138 -0.34 -1.44 9.88
C HIS A 138 -1.70 -1.62 10.59
N ILE A 139 -1.69 -1.91 11.88
CA ILE A 139 -2.90 -2.13 12.68
C ILE A 139 -3.19 -0.89 13.52
N ALA A 140 -4.42 -0.40 13.47
CA ALA A 140 -4.86 0.77 14.22
C ALA A 140 -4.78 0.53 15.73
N ASP A 141 -4.44 1.61 16.45
CA ASP A 141 -4.48 1.66 17.90
C ASP A 141 -5.74 2.46 18.31
N PRO A 142 -6.68 1.85 19.03
CA PRO A 142 -7.95 2.51 19.38
C PRO A 142 -7.79 3.76 20.23
N ASP A 143 -6.65 3.91 20.91
CA ASP A 143 -6.35 5.06 21.77
C ASP A 143 -5.53 6.15 21.04
N ALA A 144 -5.13 5.90 19.78
CA ALA A 144 -4.35 6.84 18.99
C ALA A 144 -5.23 7.90 18.30
N THR A 145 -4.64 9.08 18.09
CA THR A 145 -5.22 10.16 17.27
C THR A 145 -4.27 10.51 16.13
N GLY A 146 -4.81 10.96 14.99
CA GLY A 146 -3.99 11.30 13.82
C GLY A 146 -3.31 10.09 13.20
N GLU A 147 -4.00 8.97 13.15
CA GLU A 147 -3.46 7.70 12.66
C GLU A 147 -3.93 7.39 11.24
N VAL A 148 -3.03 6.81 10.45
CA VAL A 148 -3.31 6.21 9.14
C VAL A 148 -2.91 4.75 9.21
N SER A 149 -3.87 3.86 9.00
CA SER A 149 -3.66 2.40 9.12
C SER A 149 -4.23 1.62 7.95
N GLY A 150 -3.71 0.40 7.75
CA GLY A 150 -4.19 -0.62 6.83
C GLY A 150 -4.96 -1.73 7.53
N HIS A 151 -4.72 -2.99 7.13
CA HIS A 151 -5.17 -4.24 7.75
C HIS A 151 -6.67 -4.54 7.68
N PHE A 152 -7.53 -3.60 8.06
CA PHE A 152 -8.97 -3.89 8.30
C PHE A 152 -9.80 -4.04 7.03
N HIS A 153 -9.28 -3.68 5.86
CA HIS A 153 -9.99 -3.78 4.56
C HIS A 153 -11.45 -3.32 4.64
N PRO A 154 -11.75 -2.09 5.06
CA PRO A 154 -13.12 -1.65 5.29
C PRO A 154 -13.94 -1.77 4.00
N LYS A 155 -15.11 -2.38 4.11
CA LYS A 155 -16.04 -2.55 3.01
C LYS A 155 -17.31 -1.76 3.27
N THR A 156 -17.83 -1.15 2.23
CA THR A 156 -19.16 -0.52 2.27
C THR A 156 -19.98 -0.99 1.08
N SER A 157 -21.27 -1.07 1.26
CA SER A 157 -22.21 -1.32 0.20
C SER A 157 -23.09 -0.10 -0.03
N VAL A 158 -23.35 0.23 -1.27
CA VAL A 158 -24.20 1.35 -1.67
C VAL A 158 -25.36 0.82 -2.46
N THR A 159 -26.59 1.19 -2.06
CA THR A 159 -27.79 0.85 -2.81
C THR A 159 -28.13 1.99 -3.77
N VAL A 160 -28.04 1.73 -5.06
CA VAL A 160 -28.41 2.67 -6.12
C VAL A 160 -29.56 2.10 -6.92
N LYS A 161 -30.69 2.80 -6.96
CA LYS A 161 -31.90 2.38 -7.68
C LYS A 161 -32.34 0.93 -7.37
N GLY A 162 -32.27 0.56 -6.07
CA GLY A 162 -32.68 -0.77 -5.61
C GLY A 162 -31.69 -1.90 -5.87
N ARG A 163 -30.49 -1.61 -6.39
CA ARG A 163 -29.38 -2.57 -6.52
C ARG A 163 -28.28 -2.23 -5.52
N THR A 164 -27.88 -3.22 -4.74
CA THR A 164 -26.75 -3.09 -3.81
C THR A 164 -25.47 -3.44 -4.56
N VAL A 165 -24.47 -2.57 -4.47
CA VAL A 165 -23.11 -2.75 -4.99
C VAL A 165 -22.16 -2.67 -3.80
N SER A 166 -21.32 -3.67 -3.62
CA SER A 166 -20.30 -3.78 -2.58
C SER A 166 -18.91 -3.87 -3.19
#